data_31070f5471c8055ce4a79adc25c49bcb
#
_entry.id   31070f5471c8055ce4a79adc25c49bcb
#
_cell.length_a   1.000
_cell.length_b   1.000
_cell.length_c   1.000
_cell.angle_alpha   90.00
_cell.angle_beta   90.00
_cell.angle_gamma   90.00
#
_symmetry.space_group_name_H-M   'P 1'
#
loop_
_entity.id
_entity.type
_entity.pdbx_description
1 polymer ?
#
loop_
_entity_poly.entity_id
_entity_poly.type
_entity_poly.pdbx_seq_one_letter_code
_entity_poly.pdbx_strand_id
1 'polypeptide(L)'
;MNHHTPSIGLFLGCLLLAAHAVAQTVYVTDMLQLGLYRESGDRSQPFGTLPSGTPLEVLERQRNYARVRTPEGSEGWVKTAYLVAEKPARTRLANLETENRRLSQRFAAV
;
A
#
# COMPACT_ATOMS: atom_id res chain seq x y z
N MET A 1 1.41 7.51 52.70
CA MET A 1 1.79 7.47 52.36
C MET A 1 2.06 7.07 51.11
N ASN A 2 2.19 7.17 50.25
CA ASN A 2 2.69 6.76 49.24
C ASN A 2 2.04 5.97 48.41
N HIS A 3 1.27 6.19 47.94
CA HIS A 3 0.55 5.35 47.26
C HIS A 3 0.29 5.85 45.95
N HIS A 4 0.98 6.48 45.29
CA HIS A 4 0.64 6.99 44.13
C HIS A 4 1.15 6.18 43.01
N THR A 5 1.66 5.20 43.05
CA THR A 5 2.33 4.51 42.00
C THR A 5 1.48 3.85 40.96
N PRO A 6 0.22 3.52 41.15
CA PRO A 6 -0.51 2.76 40.11
C PRO A 6 -0.81 3.50 38.83
N SER A 7 -0.79 4.80 38.85
CA SER A 7 -1.13 5.54 37.67
C SER A 7 -0.10 5.43 36.53
N ILE A 8 1.10 5.07 36.86
CA ILE A 8 2.15 4.96 35.86
C ILE A 8 1.98 3.76 34.96
N GLY A 9 1.50 2.66 35.51
CA GLY A 9 1.29 1.47 34.71
C GLY A 9 0.21 1.62 33.66
N LEU A 10 -0.83 2.36 33.97
CA LEU A 10 -1.88 2.62 33.02
C LEU A 10 -1.39 3.43 31.83
N PHE A 11 -0.53 4.36 32.07
CA PHE A 11 0.01 5.18 31.04
C PHE A 11 0.80 4.38 30.01
N LEU A 12 1.56 3.43 30.46
CA LEU A 12 2.34 2.56 29.57
C LEU A 12 1.47 1.71 28.68
N GLY A 13 0.35 1.24 29.16
CA GLY A 13 -0.56 0.46 28.36
C GLY A 13 -1.13 1.22 27.18
N CYS A 14 -1.45 2.48 27.35
CA CYS A 14 -1.96 3.31 26.27
C CYS A 14 -0.93 3.55 25.19
N LEU A 15 0.33 3.71 25.55
CA LEU A 15 1.40 3.90 24.60
C LEU A 15 1.61 2.68 23.72
N LEU A 16 1.51 1.51 24.29
CA LEU A 16 1.65 0.27 23.52
C LEU A 16 0.57 0.10 22.48
N LEU A 17 -0.66 0.49 22.79
CA LEU A 17 -1.75 0.41 21.85
C LEU A 17 -1.53 1.32 20.65
N ALA A 18 -0.97 2.48 20.86
CA ALA A 18 -0.71 3.43 19.78
C ALA A 18 0.36 2.95 18.81
N ALA A 19 1.19 2.00 19.21
CA ALA A 19 2.27 1.51 18.36
C ALA A 19 1.82 0.47 17.34
N HIS A 20 0.55 0.11 17.32
CA HIS A 20 0.07 -0.95 16.44
C HIS A 20 -0.58 -0.43 15.15
N ALA A 21 -0.21 0.75 14.70
CA ALA A 21 -0.70 1.25 13.43
C ALA A 21 -0.13 0.41 12.29
N VAL A 22 -1.00 -0.08 11.41
CA VAL A 22 -0.61 -0.93 10.29
C VAL A 22 -0.48 -0.07 9.05
N ALA A 23 0.56 -0.31 8.24
CA ALA A 23 0.74 0.39 6.98
C ALA A 23 -0.40 0.06 6.04
N GLN A 24 -0.93 1.08 5.37
CA GLN A 24 -2.01 0.92 4.42
C GLN A 24 -1.45 0.43 3.09
N THR A 25 -2.10 -0.55 2.48
CA THR A 25 -1.80 -0.99 1.13
C THR A 25 -2.67 -0.23 0.15
N VAL A 26 -2.05 0.31 -0.88
CA VAL A 26 -2.73 1.02 -1.96
C VAL A 26 -2.26 0.46 -3.30
N TYR A 27 -2.92 0.82 -4.37
CA TYR A 27 -2.62 0.29 -5.71
C TYR A 27 -2.50 1.43 -6.71
N VAL A 28 -1.68 1.21 -7.72
CA VAL A 28 -1.60 2.14 -8.84
C VAL A 28 -2.92 2.05 -9.62
N THR A 29 -3.53 3.20 -9.89
CA THR A 29 -4.80 3.26 -10.62
C THR A 29 -4.63 2.79 -12.08
N ASP A 30 -5.75 2.69 -12.80
CA ASP A 30 -5.74 2.25 -14.20
C ASP A 30 -5.11 3.30 -15.09
N MET A 31 -3.81 3.28 -15.20
CA MET A 31 -3.01 4.06 -16.12
C MET A 31 -1.85 3.19 -16.58
N LEU A 32 -1.20 3.57 -17.66
CA LEU A 32 -0.17 2.72 -18.23
C LEU A 32 1.04 2.54 -17.32
N GLN A 33 1.55 3.63 -16.79
CA GLN A 33 2.71 3.59 -15.91
C GLN A 33 2.69 4.79 -14.97
N LEU A 34 3.16 4.59 -13.75
CA LEU A 34 3.31 5.64 -12.77
C LEU A 34 4.78 5.80 -12.42
N GLY A 35 5.28 7.01 -12.48
CA GLY A 35 6.68 7.28 -12.15
C GLY A 35 6.98 7.14 -10.66
N LEU A 36 8.10 6.51 -10.35
CA LEU A 36 8.62 6.36 -9.01
C LEU A 36 9.82 7.27 -8.85
N TYR A 37 9.77 8.21 -7.92
CA TYR A 37 10.78 9.25 -7.75
C TYR A 37 11.57 9.05 -6.47
N ARG A 38 12.81 9.51 -6.47
CA ARG A 38 13.65 9.41 -5.26
C ARG A 38 13.26 10.43 -4.21
N GLU A 39 12.71 11.56 -4.65
CA GLU A 39 12.30 12.64 -3.76
C GLU A 39 10.88 13.06 -4.06
N SER A 40 10.23 13.64 -3.06
CA SER A 40 8.92 14.22 -3.21
C SER A 40 9.00 15.43 -4.15
N GLY A 41 8.08 15.51 -5.10
CA GLY A 41 8.04 16.61 -6.05
C GLY A 41 8.47 16.19 -7.46
N ASP A 42 8.21 17.07 -8.43
CA ASP A 42 8.43 16.77 -9.84
C ASP A 42 9.79 17.20 -10.37
N ARG A 43 10.71 17.53 -9.50
CA ARG A 43 11.98 18.14 -9.93
C ARG A 43 12.99 17.14 -10.44
N SER A 44 12.87 15.89 -10.05
CA SER A 44 13.77 14.84 -10.49
C SER A 44 13.08 13.97 -11.52
N GLN A 45 13.86 13.26 -12.30
CA GLN A 45 13.31 12.25 -13.18
C GLN A 45 12.99 10.99 -12.40
N PRO A 46 11.95 10.26 -12.79
CA PRO A 46 11.65 9.00 -12.13
C PRO A 46 12.78 8.01 -12.35
N PHE A 47 13.13 7.26 -11.32
CA PHE A 47 14.12 6.21 -11.47
C PHE A 47 13.49 4.87 -11.81
N GLY A 48 12.19 4.81 -11.88
CA GLY A 48 11.46 3.61 -12.27
C GLY A 48 10.03 3.94 -12.58
N THR A 49 9.30 2.95 -13.08
CA THR A 49 7.88 3.07 -13.36
C THR A 49 7.15 1.86 -12.80
N LEU A 50 5.88 2.07 -12.44
CA LEU A 50 5.04 1.04 -11.85
C LEU A 50 3.82 0.85 -12.73
N PRO A 51 3.51 -0.38 -13.13
CA PRO A 51 2.32 -0.63 -13.91
C PRO A 51 1.05 -0.52 -13.07
N SER A 52 -0.06 -0.36 -13.77
CA SER A 52 -1.38 -0.33 -13.19
C SER A 52 -1.62 -1.58 -12.33
N GLY A 53 -2.24 -1.39 -11.18
CA GLY A 53 -2.58 -2.49 -10.27
C GLY A 53 -1.45 -2.95 -9.37
N THR A 54 -0.27 -2.34 -9.44
CA THR A 54 0.84 -2.68 -8.55
C THR A 54 0.47 -2.38 -7.11
N PRO A 55 0.57 -3.36 -6.19
CA PRO A 55 0.33 -3.10 -4.78
C PRO A 55 1.51 -2.35 -4.17
N LEU A 56 1.22 -1.36 -3.36
CA LEU A 56 2.24 -0.52 -2.73
C LEU A 56 1.92 -0.37 -1.25
N GLU A 57 2.96 -0.50 -0.42
CA GLU A 57 2.84 -0.24 0.99
C GLU A 57 3.15 1.22 1.25
N VAL A 58 2.23 1.97 1.85
CA VAL A 58 2.43 3.39 2.14
C VAL A 58 3.25 3.53 3.40
N LEU A 59 4.40 4.18 3.29
CA LEU A 59 5.31 4.41 4.41
C LEU A 59 5.12 5.80 5.01
N GLU A 60 4.82 6.78 4.15
CA GLU A 60 4.67 8.16 4.58
C GLU A 60 3.74 8.88 3.61
N ARG A 61 2.89 9.75 4.11
CA ARG A 61 1.99 10.54 3.27
C ARG A 61 2.32 12.01 3.38
N GLN A 62 2.38 12.67 2.23
CA GLN A 62 2.38 14.10 2.12
C GLN A 62 1.14 14.51 1.31
N ARG A 63 0.97 15.82 1.11
CA ARG A 63 -0.24 16.33 0.49
C ARG A 63 -0.48 15.77 -0.91
N ASN A 64 0.54 15.80 -1.76
CA ASN A 64 0.42 15.39 -3.16
C ASN A 64 1.27 14.16 -3.49
N TYR A 65 2.05 13.67 -2.55
CA TYR A 65 2.98 12.57 -2.75
C TYR A 65 2.92 11.62 -1.58
N ALA A 66 3.25 10.38 -1.83
CA ALA A 66 3.39 9.37 -0.79
C ALA A 66 4.68 8.60 -1.01
N ARG A 67 5.39 8.30 0.07
CA ARG A 67 6.53 7.41 0.02
C ARG A 67 6.01 5.99 0.17
N VAL A 68 6.38 5.15 -0.77
CA VAL A 68 5.84 3.79 -0.85
C VAL A 68 6.97 2.78 -1.00
N ARG A 69 6.66 1.54 -0.66
CA ARG A 69 7.53 0.39 -0.90
C ARG A 69 6.88 -0.53 -1.91
N THR A 70 7.64 -0.91 -2.92
CA THR A 70 7.16 -1.81 -3.97
C THR A 70 7.28 -3.27 -3.53
N PRO A 71 6.62 -4.21 -4.23
CA PRO A 71 6.78 -5.64 -3.92
C PRO A 71 8.20 -6.13 -4.01
N GLU A 72 9.03 -5.46 -4.82
CA GLU A 72 10.44 -5.82 -4.95
C GLU A 72 11.31 -5.27 -3.83
N GLY A 73 10.74 -4.48 -2.95
CA GLY A 73 11.45 -3.88 -1.83
C GLY A 73 12.04 -2.50 -2.09
N SER A 74 11.81 -1.93 -3.27
CA SER A 74 12.27 -0.58 -3.57
C SER A 74 11.37 0.46 -2.91
N GLU A 75 11.97 1.56 -2.48
CA GLU A 75 11.22 2.67 -1.89
C GLU A 75 11.34 3.91 -2.75
N GLY A 76 10.29 4.68 -2.82
CA GLY A 76 10.29 5.91 -3.57
C GLY A 76 9.01 6.70 -3.39
N TRP A 77 8.92 7.83 -4.06
CA TRP A 77 7.80 8.75 -3.96
C TRP A 77 6.94 8.66 -5.21
N VAL A 78 5.63 8.67 -5.02
CA VAL A 78 4.66 8.64 -6.11
C VAL A 78 3.60 9.70 -5.85
N LYS A 79 2.92 10.13 -6.91
CA LYS A 79 1.81 11.08 -6.79
C LYS A 79 0.59 10.37 -6.19
N THR A 80 0.03 10.93 -5.13
CA THR A 80 -1.13 10.33 -4.45
C THR A 80 -2.36 10.28 -5.33
N ALA A 81 -2.47 11.18 -6.31
CA ALA A 81 -3.62 11.22 -7.21
C ALA A 81 -3.83 9.92 -7.99
N TYR A 82 -2.78 9.12 -8.15
CA TYR A 82 -2.83 7.87 -8.91
C TYR A 82 -2.86 6.63 -8.03
N LEU A 83 -3.17 6.79 -6.77
CA LEU A 83 -3.25 5.68 -5.81
C LEU A 83 -4.70 5.45 -5.40
N VAL A 84 -5.10 4.19 -5.35
CA VAL A 84 -6.44 3.81 -4.93
C VAL A 84 -6.36 2.70 -3.90
N ALA A 85 -7.34 2.64 -3.00
CA ALA A 85 -7.35 1.66 -1.93
C ALA A 85 -7.76 0.26 -2.40
N GLU A 86 -8.49 0.18 -3.49
CA GLU A 86 -8.93 -1.09 -4.06
C GLU A 86 -8.21 -1.34 -5.38
N LYS A 87 -8.02 -2.61 -5.73
CA LYS A 87 -7.46 -2.95 -7.03
C LYS A 87 -8.32 -2.35 -8.14
N PRO A 88 -7.71 -1.76 -9.18
CA PRO A 88 -8.47 -1.23 -10.30
C PRO A 88 -9.35 -2.30 -10.96
N ALA A 89 -10.45 -1.87 -11.54
CA ALA A 89 -11.44 -2.78 -12.12
C ALA A 89 -10.81 -3.71 -13.17
N ARG A 90 -9.93 -3.19 -14.01
CA ARG A 90 -9.26 -4.01 -15.03
C ARG A 90 -8.44 -5.12 -14.41
N THR A 91 -7.69 -4.83 -13.36
CA THR A 91 -6.88 -5.82 -12.64
C THR A 91 -7.78 -6.86 -11.97
N ARG A 92 -8.86 -6.42 -11.34
CA ARG A 92 -9.81 -7.34 -10.70
C ARG A 92 -10.46 -8.26 -11.71
N LEU A 93 -10.86 -7.72 -12.85
CA LEU A 93 -11.48 -8.50 -13.90
C LEU A 93 -10.53 -9.58 -14.42
N ALA A 94 -9.30 -9.24 -14.70
CA ALA A 94 -8.31 -10.19 -15.17
C ALA A 94 -8.08 -11.32 -14.16
N ASN A 95 -8.03 -10.98 -12.87
CA ASN A 95 -7.87 -11.97 -11.80
C ASN A 95 -9.09 -12.90 -11.71
N LEU A 96 -10.28 -12.34 -11.84
CA LEU A 96 -11.53 -13.13 -11.80
C LEU A 96 -11.64 -14.05 -12.99
N GLU A 97 -11.25 -13.61 -14.16
CA GLU A 97 -11.26 -14.44 -15.36
C GLU A 97 -10.29 -15.61 -15.24
N THR A 98 -9.11 -15.36 -14.69
CA THR A 98 -8.13 -16.41 -14.44
C THR A 98 -8.66 -17.44 -13.45
N GLU A 99 -9.24 -16.97 -12.35
CA GLU A 99 -9.83 -17.84 -11.34
C GLU A 99 -10.97 -18.66 -11.92
N ASN A 100 -11.80 -18.04 -12.74
CA ASN A 100 -12.92 -18.71 -13.36
C ASN A 100 -12.47 -19.82 -14.30
N ARG A 101 -11.45 -19.59 -15.10
CA ARG A 101 -10.87 -20.62 -15.97
C ARG A 101 -10.30 -21.77 -15.16
N ARG A 102 -9.60 -21.45 -14.08
CA ARG A 102 -9.03 -22.47 -13.20
C ARG A 102 -10.10 -23.36 -12.60
N LEU A 103 -11.19 -22.78 -12.13
CA LEU A 103 -12.30 -23.53 -11.54
C LEU A 103 -13.00 -24.39 -12.59
N SER A 104 -13.22 -23.87 -13.79
CA SER A 104 -13.83 -24.60 -14.88
C SER A 104 -12.99 -25.82 -15.27
N GLN A 105 -11.69 -25.68 -15.30
CA GLN A 105 -10.78 -26.79 -15.60
C GLN A 105 -10.85 -27.87 -14.51
N ARG A 106 -10.97 -27.46 -13.25
CA ARG A 106 -11.11 -28.44 -12.16
C ARG A 106 -12.40 -29.24 -12.28
N PHE A 107 -13.51 -28.59 -12.62
CA PHE A 107 -14.76 -29.31 -12.82
C PHE A 107 -14.73 -30.22 -14.03
N ALA A 108 -14.07 -29.84 -15.07
CA ALA A 108 -13.97 -30.66 -16.27
C ALA A 108 -13.10 -31.91 -16.06
N ALA A 109 -12.22 -31.88 -15.07
CA ALA A 109 -11.35 -33.00 -14.78
C ALA A 109 -11.96 -34.05 -13.86
N VAL A 110 -13.12 -33.80 -13.34
CA VAL A 110 -13.77 -34.73 -12.39
C VAL A 110 -14.55 -35.83 -13.08
#